data_78315af9712ce0cca61a1ef32b671493
#
_entry.id   78315af9712ce0cca61a1ef32b671493
#
_cell.length_a   1.000
_cell.length_b   1.000
_cell.length_c   1.000
_cell.angle_alpha   90.00
_cell.angle_beta   90.00
_cell.angle_gamma   90.00
#
_symmetry.space_group_name_H-M   'P 1'
#
loop_
_entity.id
_entity.type
_entity.pdbx_description
1 polymer ?
#
loop_
_entity_poly.entity_id
_entity_poly.type
_entity_poly.pdbx_seq_one_letter_code
_entity_poly.pdbx_strand_id
1 'polypeptide(L)'
;KVMAILFSRGGYGAVHLIDKIDFTAFCEHPKWLLGFSDITALHNLFQKNGYASLHSLMARHLTVEPEDDLCANYLKDILLGNIPSYMCEKNKLKKQGTAQGVLHGGNMAVAYGLRGTPYDIPAEGTILFIEDVSERPHAIERMMYNLKLGGVLEKLSGLIIGQFTEYEEDC
;
A
#
# COMPACT_ATOMS: atom_id res chain seq x y z
N LYS A 1 3.14 -1.79 -27.10
CA LYS A 1 3.90 -1.18 -25.99
C LYS A 1 3.20 -1.53 -24.67
N VAL A 2 3.90 -2.12 -23.69
CA VAL A 2 3.34 -2.42 -22.37
C VAL A 2 3.18 -1.13 -21.59
N MET A 3 1.99 -0.89 -21.05
CA MET A 3 1.66 0.35 -20.29
C MET A 3 1.48 0.09 -18.80
N ALA A 4 1.19 -1.15 -18.40
CA ALA A 4 0.96 -1.52 -17.02
C ALA A 4 1.49 -2.91 -16.72
N ILE A 5 1.83 -3.15 -15.45
CA ILE A 5 2.23 -4.43 -14.88
C ILE A 5 1.17 -4.77 -13.83
N LEU A 6 0.29 -5.71 -14.17
CA LEU A 6 -0.72 -6.24 -13.25
C LEU A 6 -0.22 -7.56 -12.68
N PHE A 7 -0.04 -7.61 -11.37
CA PHE A 7 0.36 -8.85 -10.70
C PHE A 7 -0.77 -9.87 -10.70
N SER A 8 -0.42 -11.15 -10.82
CA SER A 8 -1.40 -12.23 -10.84
C SER A 8 -2.02 -12.46 -9.47
N ARG A 9 -1.21 -12.41 -8.42
CA ARG A 9 -1.59 -12.55 -7.01
C ARG A 9 -0.48 -12.01 -6.11
N GLY A 10 -0.77 -11.83 -4.82
CA GLY A 10 0.22 -11.66 -3.76
C GLY A 10 1.01 -12.94 -3.48
N GLY A 11 1.69 -12.98 -2.38
CA GLY A 11 2.49 -14.11 -1.96
C GLY A 11 3.63 -13.67 -1.06
N TYR A 12 4.85 -14.09 -1.40
CA TYR A 12 6.07 -13.77 -0.68
C TYR A 12 7.23 -13.66 -1.66
N GLY A 13 8.15 -12.74 -1.42
CA GLY A 13 9.43 -12.68 -2.11
C GLY A 13 9.64 -11.45 -2.99
N ALA A 14 8.68 -10.53 -3.11
CA ALA A 14 8.90 -9.26 -3.82
C ALA A 14 10.09 -8.48 -3.23
N VAL A 15 10.31 -8.61 -1.93
CA VAL A 15 11.46 -8.02 -1.23
C VAL A 15 12.83 -8.48 -1.80
N HIS A 16 12.92 -9.67 -2.37
CA HIS A 16 14.16 -10.18 -2.98
C HIS A 16 14.50 -9.52 -4.34
N LEU A 17 13.60 -8.71 -4.86
CA LEU A 17 13.74 -8.04 -6.15
C LEU A 17 14.13 -6.57 -6.02
N ILE A 18 13.81 -5.92 -4.89
CA ILE A 18 13.86 -4.46 -4.77
C ILE A 18 15.25 -3.86 -4.93
N ASP A 19 16.30 -4.60 -4.61
CA ASP A 19 17.70 -4.20 -4.77
C ASP A 19 18.30 -4.64 -6.11
N LYS A 20 17.55 -5.38 -6.93
CA LYS A 20 18.01 -5.95 -8.21
C LYS A 20 17.36 -5.31 -9.44
N ILE A 21 16.27 -4.56 -9.23
CA ILE A 21 15.57 -3.90 -10.35
C ILE A 21 16.34 -2.67 -10.78
N ASP A 22 16.77 -2.69 -12.05
CA ASP A 22 17.33 -1.51 -12.70
C ASP A 22 16.21 -0.57 -13.16
N PHE A 23 16.14 0.62 -12.56
CA PHE A 23 15.18 1.64 -12.91
C PHE A 23 15.56 2.49 -14.12
N THR A 24 16.77 2.37 -14.66
CA THR A 24 17.25 3.20 -15.77
C THR A 24 16.32 3.09 -16.98
N ALA A 25 16.05 1.85 -17.43
CA ALA A 25 15.14 1.61 -18.56
C ALA A 25 13.66 1.94 -18.22
N PHE A 26 13.29 1.88 -16.94
CA PHE A 26 11.95 2.23 -16.49
C PHE A 26 11.71 3.75 -16.59
N CYS A 27 12.71 4.58 -16.29
CA CYS A 27 12.62 6.04 -16.39
C CYS A 27 12.32 6.51 -17.81
N GLU A 28 12.85 5.82 -18.83
CA GLU A 28 12.57 6.13 -20.23
C GLU A 28 11.14 5.77 -20.67
N HIS A 29 10.59 4.73 -20.05
CA HIS A 29 9.28 4.17 -20.41
C HIS A 29 8.48 3.75 -19.16
N PRO A 30 8.04 4.70 -18.34
CA PRO A 30 7.32 4.40 -17.10
C PRO A 30 6.02 3.64 -17.36
N LYS A 31 5.66 2.78 -16.42
CA LYS A 31 4.49 1.92 -16.48
C LYS A 31 3.76 1.95 -15.15
N TRP A 32 2.46 1.73 -15.18
CA TRP A 32 1.70 1.49 -13.98
C TRP A 32 2.10 0.16 -13.32
N LEU A 33 2.28 0.17 -12.02
CA LEU A 33 2.44 -1.02 -11.18
C LEU A 33 1.15 -1.21 -10.38
N LEU A 34 0.50 -2.38 -10.53
CA LEU A 34 -0.81 -2.66 -9.97
C LEU A 34 -0.77 -3.95 -9.14
N GLY A 35 -1.12 -3.84 -7.87
CA GLY A 35 -1.16 -4.98 -6.95
C GLY A 35 -1.27 -4.51 -5.50
N PHE A 36 -1.29 -5.45 -4.56
CA PHE A 36 -1.30 -5.22 -3.12
C PHE A 36 -0.59 -6.35 -2.37
N SER A 37 -0.66 -6.38 -1.03
CA SER A 37 -0.02 -7.42 -0.21
C SER A 37 1.51 -7.37 -0.37
N ASP A 38 2.17 -8.48 -0.74
CA ASP A 38 3.63 -8.57 -0.98
C ASP A 38 4.17 -7.51 -1.96
N ILE A 39 3.32 -7.03 -2.88
CA ILE A 39 3.67 -5.98 -3.84
C ILE A 39 3.94 -4.63 -3.18
N THR A 40 3.57 -4.47 -1.91
CA THR A 40 3.92 -3.29 -1.09
C THR A 40 5.43 -3.02 -1.12
N ALA A 41 6.27 -4.05 -1.14
CA ALA A 41 7.72 -3.87 -1.28
C ALA A 41 8.11 -3.14 -2.58
N LEU A 42 7.43 -3.46 -3.67
CA LEU A 42 7.65 -2.79 -4.97
C LEU A 42 7.01 -1.39 -5.00
N HIS A 43 5.89 -1.18 -4.33
CA HIS A 43 5.33 0.16 -4.18
C HIS A 43 6.33 1.10 -3.49
N ASN A 44 6.99 0.65 -2.42
CA ASN A 44 8.03 1.44 -1.75
C ASN A 44 9.23 1.73 -2.67
N LEU A 45 9.65 0.75 -3.49
CA LEU A 45 10.70 0.96 -4.48
C LEU A 45 10.29 2.01 -5.52
N PHE A 46 9.05 1.95 -6.04
CA PHE A 46 8.54 2.91 -7.01
C PHE A 46 8.49 4.33 -6.43
N GLN A 47 7.96 4.48 -5.24
CA GLN A 47 7.88 5.78 -4.57
C GLN A 47 9.25 6.36 -4.26
N LYS A 48 10.21 5.53 -3.82
CA LYS A 48 11.60 5.96 -3.64
C LYS A 48 12.20 6.56 -4.91
N ASN A 49 11.81 6.04 -6.08
CA ASN A 49 12.27 6.53 -7.38
C ASN A 49 11.37 7.64 -7.97
N GLY A 50 10.39 8.15 -7.20
CA GLY A 50 9.51 9.25 -7.63
C GLY A 50 8.35 8.83 -8.54
N TYR A 51 8.01 7.54 -8.59
CA TYR A 51 6.92 7.02 -9.41
C TYR A 51 5.72 6.62 -8.57
N ALA A 52 4.54 7.03 -9.04
CA ALA A 52 3.28 6.55 -8.49
C ALA A 52 2.99 5.10 -8.91
N SER A 53 2.27 4.38 -8.06
CA SER A 53 1.80 3.02 -8.30
C SER A 53 0.40 2.85 -7.69
N LEU A 54 -0.29 1.77 -8.03
CA LEU A 54 -1.65 1.53 -7.59
C LEU A 54 -1.72 0.32 -6.64
N HIS A 55 -2.03 0.59 -5.37
CA HIS A 55 -2.48 -0.43 -4.44
C HIS A 55 -3.90 -0.85 -4.84
N SER A 56 -4.02 -1.93 -5.58
CA SER A 56 -5.23 -2.31 -6.30
C SER A 56 -5.39 -3.81 -6.42
N LEU A 57 -6.55 -4.25 -6.86
CA LEU A 57 -6.81 -5.64 -7.22
C LEU A 57 -5.73 -6.22 -8.14
N MET A 58 -5.52 -7.52 -8.01
CA MET A 58 -4.64 -8.31 -8.88
C MET A 58 -5.46 -9.19 -9.82
N ALA A 59 -4.84 -9.78 -10.85
CA ALA A 59 -5.55 -10.53 -11.88
C ALA A 59 -6.46 -11.65 -11.31
N ARG A 60 -6.01 -12.34 -10.26
CA ARG A 60 -6.84 -13.37 -9.59
C ARG A 60 -8.19 -12.81 -9.11
N HIS A 61 -8.20 -11.61 -8.52
CA HIS A 61 -9.43 -10.99 -8.01
C HIS A 61 -10.40 -10.67 -9.14
N LEU A 62 -9.90 -10.18 -10.26
CA LEU A 62 -10.72 -9.91 -11.46
C LEU A 62 -11.39 -11.15 -12.06
N THR A 63 -10.96 -12.36 -11.65
CA THR A 63 -11.56 -13.63 -12.12
C THR A 63 -12.52 -14.27 -11.12
N VAL A 64 -12.55 -13.80 -9.88
CA VAL A 64 -13.37 -14.40 -8.80
C VAL A 64 -14.40 -13.43 -8.23
N GLU A 65 -14.14 -12.13 -8.31
CA GLU A 65 -15.09 -11.11 -7.86
C GLU A 65 -16.22 -10.90 -8.86
N PRO A 66 -17.40 -10.42 -8.43
CA PRO A 66 -18.50 -10.08 -9.30
C PRO A 66 -18.13 -9.04 -10.37
N GLU A 67 -18.84 -9.06 -11.51
CA GLU A 67 -18.61 -8.10 -12.61
C GLU A 67 -18.82 -6.63 -12.19
N ASP A 68 -19.66 -6.38 -11.17
CA ASP A 68 -19.95 -5.06 -10.62
C ASP A 68 -19.11 -4.71 -9.37
N ASP A 69 -18.02 -5.46 -9.11
CA ASP A 69 -17.14 -5.18 -7.98
C ASP A 69 -16.66 -3.73 -7.97
N LEU A 70 -16.82 -3.10 -6.81
CA LEU A 70 -16.51 -1.67 -6.63
C LEU A 70 -15.02 -1.37 -6.83
N CYS A 71 -14.13 -2.23 -6.36
CA CYS A 71 -12.69 -2.04 -6.48
C CYS A 71 -12.23 -2.19 -7.93
N ALA A 72 -12.83 -3.13 -8.68
CA ALA A 72 -12.57 -3.29 -10.11
C ALA A 72 -13.02 -2.07 -10.91
N ASN A 73 -14.18 -1.50 -10.57
CA ASN A 73 -14.68 -0.28 -11.19
C ASN A 73 -13.78 0.92 -10.89
N TYR A 74 -13.33 1.12 -9.64
CA TYR A 74 -12.35 2.17 -9.31
C TYR A 74 -11.03 2.00 -10.07
N LEU A 75 -10.52 0.76 -10.16
CA LEU A 75 -9.31 0.49 -10.92
C LEU A 75 -9.47 0.88 -12.41
N LYS A 76 -10.58 0.49 -13.02
CA LYS A 76 -10.93 0.85 -14.39
C LYS A 76 -10.98 2.37 -14.57
N ASP A 77 -11.64 3.09 -13.67
CA ASP A 77 -11.78 4.54 -13.73
C ASP A 77 -10.41 5.24 -13.66
N ILE A 78 -9.54 4.82 -12.75
CA ILE A 78 -8.18 5.35 -12.63
C ILE A 78 -7.38 5.14 -13.91
N LEU A 79 -7.45 3.93 -14.49
CA LEU A 79 -6.74 3.62 -15.72
C LEU A 79 -7.28 4.39 -16.94
N LEU A 80 -8.52 4.85 -16.88
CA LEU A 80 -9.13 5.74 -17.88
C LEU A 80 -8.82 7.23 -17.62
N GLY A 81 -8.09 7.55 -16.55
CA GLY A 81 -7.69 8.92 -16.20
C GLY A 81 -8.64 9.66 -15.26
N ASN A 82 -9.64 8.98 -14.69
CA ASN A 82 -10.51 9.54 -13.68
C ASN A 82 -9.86 9.46 -12.30
N ILE A 83 -9.98 10.51 -11.51
CA ILE A 83 -9.51 10.52 -10.12
C ILE A 83 -10.69 10.16 -9.22
N PRO A 84 -10.69 9.01 -8.55
CA PRO A 84 -11.79 8.59 -7.69
C PRO A 84 -11.84 9.41 -6.41
N SER A 85 -13.02 9.53 -5.86
CA SER A 85 -13.26 10.03 -4.50
C SER A 85 -13.82 8.88 -3.66
N TYR A 86 -13.21 8.65 -2.51
CA TYR A 86 -13.60 7.57 -1.61
C TYR A 86 -14.35 8.12 -0.40
N MET A 87 -15.47 7.52 -0.08
CA MET A 87 -16.26 7.84 1.10
C MET A 87 -16.17 6.68 2.10
N CYS A 88 -15.69 6.96 3.29
CA CYS A 88 -15.64 5.98 4.37
C CYS A 88 -16.81 6.18 5.32
N GLU A 89 -17.34 5.09 5.86
CA GLU A 89 -18.36 5.13 6.90
C GLU A 89 -17.89 5.88 8.15
N LYS A 90 -18.85 6.42 8.89
CA LYS A 90 -18.55 7.08 10.15
C LYS A 90 -18.08 6.06 11.18
N ASN A 91 -16.91 6.30 11.77
CA ASN A 91 -16.35 5.49 12.84
C ASN A 91 -16.09 6.38 14.05
N LYS A 92 -16.40 5.89 15.26
CA LYS A 92 -16.20 6.61 16.53
C LYS A 92 -14.73 6.92 16.83
N LEU A 93 -13.81 6.11 16.29
CA LEU A 93 -12.37 6.28 16.47
C LEU A 93 -11.75 7.26 15.44
N LYS A 94 -12.54 7.68 14.45
CA LYS A 94 -12.07 8.62 13.43
C LYS A 94 -11.79 9.99 14.04
N LYS A 95 -10.56 10.43 13.96
CA LYS A 95 -10.19 11.81 14.27
C LYS A 95 -10.59 12.71 13.09
N GLN A 96 -11.40 13.73 13.37
CA GLN A 96 -11.78 14.71 12.35
C GLN A 96 -10.62 15.64 12.03
N GLY A 97 -10.49 16.00 10.74
CA GLY A 97 -9.48 16.92 10.27
C GLY A 97 -9.34 16.85 8.75
N THR A 98 -8.48 17.70 8.24
CA THR A 98 -8.05 17.71 6.82
C THR A 98 -6.55 17.57 6.80
N ALA A 99 -6.02 16.73 5.93
CA ALA A 99 -4.60 16.55 5.73
C ALA A 99 -4.28 16.55 4.24
N GLN A 100 -3.07 17.00 3.92
CA GLN A 100 -2.50 16.92 2.59
C GLN A 100 -1.10 16.29 2.68
N GLY A 101 -0.78 15.40 1.77
CA GLY A 101 0.50 14.70 1.75
C GLY A 101 0.58 13.66 0.64
N VAL A 102 1.74 13.06 0.49
CA VAL A 102 1.93 11.92 -0.42
C VAL A 102 1.38 10.65 0.23
N LEU A 103 0.54 9.91 -0.49
CA LEU A 103 0.01 8.64 -0.02
C LEU A 103 1.09 7.56 -0.14
N HIS A 104 1.49 6.98 0.99
CA HIS A 104 2.39 5.85 1.09
C HIS A 104 1.76 4.73 1.91
N GLY A 105 2.24 3.51 1.76
CA GLY A 105 1.82 2.40 2.61
C GLY A 105 1.39 1.17 1.82
N GLY A 106 0.47 0.41 2.40
CA GLY A 106 -0.03 -0.86 1.93
C GLY A 106 -0.06 -1.89 3.04
N ASN A 107 0.38 -3.12 2.75
CA ASN A 107 0.46 -4.19 3.74
C ASN A 107 1.46 -3.82 4.85
N MET A 108 0.97 -3.85 6.11
CA MET A 108 1.71 -3.33 7.26
C MET A 108 2.94 -4.19 7.58
N ALA A 109 2.82 -5.51 7.55
CA ALA A 109 3.93 -6.42 7.84
C ALA A 109 5.04 -6.30 6.80
N VAL A 110 4.70 -6.16 5.52
CA VAL A 110 5.67 -5.94 4.45
C VAL A 110 6.36 -4.59 4.60
N ALA A 111 5.62 -3.52 4.85
CA ALA A 111 6.18 -2.19 5.08
C ALA A 111 7.07 -2.16 6.33
N TYR A 112 6.65 -2.85 7.40
CA TYR A 112 7.45 -3.03 8.62
C TYR A 112 8.78 -3.73 8.35
N GLY A 113 8.79 -4.76 7.49
CA GLY A 113 10.01 -5.46 7.08
C GLY A 113 11.04 -4.58 6.36
N LEU A 114 10.62 -3.43 5.84
CA LEU A 114 11.50 -2.46 5.17
C LEU A 114 11.96 -1.32 6.08
N ARG A 115 11.52 -1.29 7.36
CA ARG A 115 11.90 -0.26 8.32
C ARG A 115 13.42 -0.17 8.50
N GLY A 116 13.93 1.06 8.45
CA GLY A 116 15.36 1.32 8.59
C GLY A 116 16.21 0.97 7.38
N THR A 117 15.61 0.53 6.28
CA THR A 117 16.29 0.30 5.00
C THR A 117 16.17 1.54 4.09
N PRO A 118 16.92 1.59 2.98
CA PRO A 118 16.74 2.64 1.97
C PRO A 118 15.35 2.69 1.32
N TYR A 119 14.51 1.68 1.55
CA TYR A 119 13.15 1.53 1.01
C TYR A 119 12.07 1.79 2.07
N ASP A 120 12.47 2.32 3.22
CA ASP A 120 11.54 2.72 4.27
C ASP A 120 10.63 3.86 3.81
N ILE A 121 9.44 3.92 4.38
CA ILE A 121 8.47 4.97 4.08
C ILE A 121 8.93 6.27 4.77
N PRO A 122 9.07 7.38 4.01
CA PRO A 122 9.34 8.68 4.62
C PRO A 122 8.15 9.10 5.48
N ALA A 123 8.41 9.56 6.70
CA ALA A 123 7.34 9.97 7.61
C ALA A 123 6.83 11.38 7.31
N GLU A 124 7.73 12.31 7.04
CA GLU A 124 7.40 13.72 6.86
C GLU A 124 6.65 13.97 5.55
N GLY A 125 5.52 14.66 5.62
CA GLY A 125 4.68 14.94 4.46
C GLY A 125 3.88 13.73 3.94
N THR A 126 3.88 12.62 4.67
CA THR A 126 3.21 11.37 4.27
C THR A 126 1.82 11.25 4.89
N ILE A 127 0.85 10.82 4.09
CA ILE A 127 -0.38 10.17 4.55
C ILE A 127 -0.12 8.67 4.48
N LEU A 128 0.04 8.04 5.64
CA LEU A 128 0.31 6.60 5.73
C LEU A 128 -1.00 5.82 5.62
N PHE A 129 -1.06 4.88 4.68
CA PHE A 129 -2.13 3.90 4.56
C PHE A 129 -1.62 2.53 5.00
N ILE A 130 -2.34 1.86 5.89
CA ILE A 130 -1.99 0.52 6.38
C ILE A 130 -3.20 -0.41 6.35
N GLU A 131 -2.97 -1.62 5.94
CA GLU A 131 -3.88 -2.77 6.01
C GLU A 131 -3.08 -4.03 6.26
N ASP A 132 -3.71 -5.10 6.72
CA ASP A 132 -3.08 -6.42 6.78
C ASP A 132 -4.09 -7.56 6.79
N VAL A 133 -3.60 -8.76 6.52
CA VAL A 133 -4.37 -9.99 6.56
C VAL A 133 -3.59 -11.05 7.33
N SER A 134 -4.29 -11.80 8.19
CA SER A 134 -3.76 -12.93 8.98
C SER A 134 -2.68 -12.57 10.04
N GLU A 135 -2.47 -11.27 10.31
CA GLU A 135 -1.59 -10.85 11.40
C GLU A 135 -2.30 -10.87 12.75
N ARG A 136 -1.65 -11.40 13.79
CA ARG A 136 -2.20 -11.42 15.14
C ARG A 136 -2.21 -10.03 15.78
N PRO A 137 -3.18 -9.71 16.67
CA PRO A 137 -3.29 -8.40 17.30
C PRO A 137 -1.98 -7.93 17.96
N HIS A 138 -1.27 -8.79 18.68
CA HIS A 138 0.01 -8.43 19.30
C HIS A 138 1.12 -8.12 18.27
N ALA A 139 1.08 -8.73 17.08
CA ALA A 139 2.03 -8.43 16.01
C ALA A 139 1.73 -7.03 15.42
N ILE A 140 0.46 -6.73 15.18
CA ILE A 140 0.00 -5.41 14.74
C ILE A 140 0.39 -4.35 15.78
N GLU A 141 0.13 -4.61 17.07
CA GLU A 141 0.51 -3.69 18.16
C GLU A 141 2.02 -3.43 18.17
N ARG A 142 2.84 -4.47 18.03
CA ARG A 142 4.31 -4.35 17.99
C ARG A 142 4.78 -3.49 16.81
N MET A 143 4.19 -3.67 15.63
CA MET A 143 4.49 -2.86 14.46
C MET A 143 4.08 -1.39 14.66
N MET A 144 2.92 -1.14 15.26
CA MET A 144 2.47 0.22 15.60
C MET A 144 3.39 0.88 16.64
N TYR A 145 3.84 0.13 17.66
CA TYR A 145 4.81 0.64 18.62
C TYR A 145 6.18 0.94 17.98
N ASN A 146 6.61 0.16 17.00
CA ASN A 146 7.82 0.50 16.24
C ASN A 146 7.68 1.83 15.52
N LEU A 147 6.56 2.08 14.85
CA LEU A 147 6.28 3.36 14.19
C LEU A 147 6.23 4.51 15.20
N LYS A 148 5.60 4.29 16.37
CA LYS A 148 5.53 5.28 17.45
C LYS A 148 6.91 5.60 18.03
N LEU A 149 7.63 4.60 18.49
CA LEU A 149 8.94 4.77 19.12
C LEU A 149 10.00 5.30 18.14
N GLY A 150 9.86 4.97 16.87
CA GLY A 150 10.67 5.53 15.79
C GLY A 150 10.31 6.96 15.40
N GLY A 151 9.33 7.60 16.06
CA GLY A 151 8.90 8.96 15.78
C GLY A 151 8.22 9.15 14.42
N VAL A 152 7.76 8.06 13.80
CA VAL A 152 7.09 8.12 12.50
C VAL A 152 5.71 8.73 12.62
N LEU A 153 4.91 8.23 13.59
CA LEU A 153 3.51 8.64 13.74
C LEU A 153 3.35 10.14 14.01
N GLU A 154 4.31 10.76 14.68
CA GLU A 154 4.30 12.19 15.02
C GLU A 154 4.58 13.10 13.80
N LYS A 155 5.25 12.55 12.78
CA LYS A 155 5.66 13.29 11.58
C LYS A 155 4.71 13.11 10.41
N LEU A 156 3.77 12.16 10.51
CA LEU A 156 2.79 11.92 9.44
C LEU A 156 1.86 13.13 9.27
N SER A 157 1.53 13.45 8.03
CA SER A 157 0.42 14.36 7.70
C SER A 157 -0.93 13.74 8.01
N GLY A 158 -1.05 12.41 7.91
CA GLY A 158 -2.26 11.67 8.21
C GLY A 158 -2.03 10.16 8.27
N LEU A 159 -3.01 9.46 8.84
CA LEU A 159 -3.01 7.99 8.91
C LEU A 159 -4.37 7.47 8.45
N ILE A 160 -4.35 6.57 7.47
CA ILE A 160 -5.51 5.82 6.98
C ILE A 160 -5.33 4.37 7.44
N ILE A 161 -6.26 3.91 8.25
CA ILE A 161 -6.31 2.51 8.70
C ILE A 161 -7.35 1.80 7.84
N GLY A 162 -6.90 0.88 7.01
CA GLY A 162 -7.72 -0.01 6.21
C GLY A 162 -8.29 -1.15 7.03
N GLN A 163 -8.49 -2.29 6.38
CA GLN A 163 -8.98 -3.48 7.06
C GLN A 163 -7.81 -4.34 7.55
N PHE A 164 -8.03 -4.96 8.72
CA PHE A 164 -7.21 -6.03 9.26
C PHE A 164 -8.12 -7.25 9.38
N THR A 165 -7.86 -8.27 8.58
CA THR A 165 -8.79 -9.40 8.41
C THR A 165 -8.09 -10.74 8.65
N GLU A 166 -8.90 -11.81 8.81
CA GLU A 166 -8.43 -13.21 8.95
C GLU A 166 -7.41 -13.39 10.09
N TYR A 167 -7.52 -12.59 11.14
CA TYR A 167 -6.65 -12.72 12.32
C TYR A 167 -7.24 -13.71 13.34
N GLU A 168 -6.37 -14.41 14.05
CA GLU A 168 -6.71 -15.16 15.26
C GLU A 168 -6.56 -14.25 16.47
N GLU A 169 -7.53 -14.29 17.38
CA GLU A 169 -7.43 -13.55 18.64
C GLU A 169 -6.25 -14.07 19.49
N ASP A 170 -5.60 -13.16 20.21
CA ASP A 170 -4.58 -13.52 21.18
C ASP A 170 -5.25 -14.20 22.40
N CYS A 171 -4.68 -15.33 22.87
CA CYS A 171 -5.14 -16.06 24.05
C CYS A 171 -4.87 -15.30 25.34
#